data_59579d2e1fb12c8dfcbce41a17775228
#
_entry.id   59579d2e1fb12c8dfcbce41a17775228
#
_cell.length_a   1.000
_cell.length_b   1.000
_cell.length_c   1.000
_cell.angle_alpha   90.00
_cell.angle_beta   90.00
_cell.angle_gamma   90.00
#
_symmetry.space_group_name_H-M   'P 1'
#
loop_
_entity.id
_entity.type
_entity.pdbx_description
1 polymer ?
#
loop_
_entity_poly.entity_id
_entity_poly.type
_entity_poly.pdbx_seq_one_letter_code
_entity_poly.pdbx_strand_id
1 'polypeptide(L)'
;MAITAKDPRPIYQQIAEELRGMILSGQLPEGDRTPSTHELANFHEVTPTTASKALTALAQAGLVESQRGRGMFVMPGARERIRDQRKKAFAQDFVRPLVAEASALGLGEDDIAQMIAKELRP
;
A
#
# COMPACT_ATOMS: atom_id res chain seq x y z
N MET A 1 -0.63 6.98 2.18
CA MET A 1 -2.10 7.00 2.27
C MET A 1 -2.51 7.18 3.71
N ALA A 2 -3.38 8.13 3.99
CA ALA A 2 -3.80 8.39 5.36
C ALA A 2 -4.81 7.35 5.83
N ILE A 3 -4.73 6.99 7.11
CA ILE A 3 -5.72 6.11 7.74
C ILE A 3 -6.97 6.94 8.02
N THR A 4 -8.11 6.46 7.56
CA THR A 4 -9.38 7.17 7.75
C THR A 4 -10.39 6.27 8.46
N ALA A 5 -11.31 6.91 9.18
CA ALA A 5 -12.37 6.21 9.87
C ALA A 5 -13.36 5.54 8.90
N LYS A 6 -13.35 5.95 7.64
CA LYS A 6 -14.23 5.40 6.60
C LYS A 6 -13.74 4.11 5.98
N ASP A 7 -12.46 3.78 6.17
CA ASP A 7 -11.90 2.54 5.64
C ASP A 7 -12.41 1.37 6.48
N PRO A 8 -13.12 0.38 5.88
CA PRO A 8 -13.69 -0.73 6.63
C PRO A 8 -12.67 -1.78 7.07
N ARG A 9 -11.43 -1.70 6.58
CA ARG A 9 -10.42 -2.70 6.95
C ARG A 9 -9.95 -2.51 8.38
N PRO A 10 -9.50 -3.57 9.07
CA PRO A 10 -8.87 -3.43 10.37
C PRO A 10 -7.70 -2.44 10.34
N ILE A 11 -7.52 -1.71 11.44
CA ILE A 11 -6.48 -0.67 11.51
C ILE A 11 -5.09 -1.21 11.18
N TYR A 12 -4.75 -2.41 11.68
CA TYR A 12 -3.42 -2.96 11.40
C TYR A 12 -3.18 -3.19 9.90
N GLN A 13 -4.22 -3.54 9.13
CA GLN A 13 -4.11 -3.70 7.68
C GLN A 13 -3.90 -2.36 6.99
N GLN A 14 -4.53 -1.30 7.48
CA GLN A 14 -4.32 0.04 6.95
C GLN A 14 -2.89 0.52 7.20
N ILE A 15 -2.35 0.24 8.39
CA ILE A 15 -0.96 0.58 8.70
C ILE A 15 0.00 -0.20 7.80
N ALA A 16 -0.23 -1.51 7.63
CA ALA A 16 0.58 -2.34 6.75
C ALA A 16 0.55 -1.82 5.31
N GLU A 17 -0.62 -1.41 4.83
CA GLU A 17 -0.77 -0.87 3.47
C GLU A 17 -0.04 0.45 3.29
N GLU A 18 -0.05 1.30 4.30
CA GLU A 18 0.70 2.55 4.28
C GLU A 18 2.21 2.27 4.17
N LEU A 19 2.71 1.31 4.94
CA LEU A 19 4.13 0.92 4.86
C LEU A 19 4.47 0.32 3.50
N ARG A 20 3.58 -0.48 2.91
CA ARG A 20 3.78 -0.99 1.54
C ARG A 20 3.89 0.17 0.54
N GLY A 21 3.06 1.19 0.70
CA GLY A 21 3.13 2.37 -0.14
C GLY A 21 4.46 3.09 -0.03
N MET A 22 5.01 3.18 1.17
CA MET A 22 6.31 3.80 1.40
C MET A 22 7.45 3.00 0.78
N ILE A 23 7.36 1.68 0.83
CA ILE A 23 8.35 0.79 0.17
C ILE A 23 8.24 0.97 -1.35
N LEU A 24 7.04 0.95 -1.87
CA LEU A 24 6.80 1.09 -3.31
C LEU A 24 7.31 2.41 -3.86
N SER A 25 7.09 3.51 -3.14
CA SER A 25 7.52 4.84 -3.57
C SER A 25 9.02 5.09 -3.40
N GLY A 26 9.72 4.22 -2.68
CA GLY A 26 11.12 4.41 -2.35
C GLY A 26 11.36 5.27 -1.12
N GLN A 27 10.30 5.72 -0.46
CA GLN A 27 10.42 6.48 0.78
C GLN A 27 10.99 5.62 1.90
N LEU A 28 10.72 4.31 1.86
CA LEU A 28 11.29 3.32 2.76
C LEU A 28 12.07 2.32 1.89
N PRO A 29 13.37 2.57 1.62
CA PRO A 29 14.15 1.75 0.70
C PRO A 29 14.45 0.35 1.23
N GLU A 30 14.76 -0.56 0.32
CA GLU A 30 15.25 -1.90 0.68
C GLU A 30 16.53 -1.79 1.49
N GLY A 31 16.63 -2.59 2.53
CA GLY A 31 17.75 -2.55 3.46
C GLY A 31 17.60 -1.58 4.61
N ASP A 32 16.65 -0.67 4.53
CA ASP A 32 16.39 0.30 5.61
C ASP A 32 15.55 -0.33 6.71
N ARG A 33 15.74 0.19 7.91
CA ARG A 33 14.98 -0.21 9.07
C ARG A 33 13.56 0.38 8.98
N THR A 34 12.57 -0.45 9.28
CA THR A 34 11.19 0.04 9.40
C THR A 34 11.03 0.84 10.69
N PRO A 35 9.98 1.69 10.79
CA PRO A 35 9.62 2.24 12.09
C PRO A 35 9.37 1.11 13.10
N SER A 36 9.72 1.35 14.34
CA SER A 36 9.50 0.37 15.40
C SER A 36 8.01 0.26 15.76
N THR A 37 7.66 -0.81 16.48
CA THR A 37 6.31 -0.98 17.01
C THR A 37 5.87 0.24 17.82
N HIS A 38 6.74 0.77 18.67
CA HIS A 38 6.41 1.93 19.50
C HIS A 38 6.25 3.20 18.67
N GLU A 39 7.10 3.39 17.68
CA GLU A 39 6.99 4.54 16.78
C GLU A 39 5.69 4.51 16.00
N LEU A 40 5.31 3.34 15.46
CA LEU A 40 4.06 3.18 14.74
C LEU A 40 2.85 3.38 15.66
N ALA A 41 2.91 2.82 16.87
CA ALA A 41 1.83 2.96 17.84
C ALA A 41 1.59 4.42 18.19
N ASN A 42 2.67 5.17 18.44
CA ASN A 42 2.57 6.60 18.76
C ASN A 42 2.06 7.42 17.58
N PHE A 43 2.61 7.16 16.39
CA PHE A 43 2.24 7.93 15.21
C PHE A 43 0.76 7.75 14.83
N HIS A 44 0.27 6.52 14.90
CA HIS A 44 -1.10 6.19 14.51
C HIS A 44 -2.09 6.23 15.68
N GLU A 45 -1.62 6.51 16.87
CA GLU A 45 -2.45 6.52 18.08
C GLU A 45 -3.19 5.20 18.29
N VAL A 46 -2.45 4.10 18.15
CA VAL A 46 -2.96 2.74 18.34
C VAL A 46 -2.16 2.02 19.41
N THR A 47 -2.65 0.85 19.84
CA THR A 47 -1.92 0.03 20.79
C THR A 47 -0.67 -0.57 20.16
N PRO A 48 0.38 -0.86 20.96
CA PRO A 48 1.55 -1.58 20.43
C PRO A 48 1.19 -2.92 19.80
N THR A 49 0.19 -3.62 20.32
CA THR A 49 -0.28 -4.88 19.74
C THR A 49 -0.77 -4.69 18.31
N THR A 50 -1.54 -3.63 18.05
CA THR A 50 -2.03 -3.32 16.69
C THR A 50 -0.88 -2.99 15.76
N ALA A 51 0.07 -2.18 16.21
CA ALA A 51 1.25 -1.84 15.42
C ALA A 51 2.09 -3.07 15.12
N SER A 52 2.27 -3.95 16.10
CA SER A 52 3.00 -5.20 15.94
C SER A 52 2.35 -6.11 14.90
N LYS A 53 1.02 -6.19 14.89
CA LYS A 53 0.29 -6.97 13.88
C LYS A 53 0.57 -6.46 12.46
N ALA A 54 0.69 -5.15 12.28
CA ALA A 54 1.01 -4.57 10.97
C ALA A 54 2.38 -5.04 10.49
N LEU A 55 3.39 -4.96 11.37
CA LEU A 55 4.75 -5.41 11.03
C LEU A 55 4.79 -6.93 10.79
N THR A 56 4.07 -7.70 11.58
CA THR A 56 3.97 -9.15 11.39
C THR A 56 3.36 -9.49 10.03
N ALA A 57 2.33 -8.76 9.61
CA ALA A 57 1.71 -8.96 8.30
C ALA A 57 2.71 -8.74 7.17
N LEU A 58 3.55 -7.70 7.28
CA LEU A 58 4.59 -7.45 6.29
C LEU A 58 5.67 -8.55 6.30
N ALA A 59 6.02 -9.04 7.48
CA ALA A 59 7.00 -10.12 7.61
C ALA A 59 6.48 -11.42 7.00
N GLN A 60 5.21 -11.75 7.24
CA GLN A 60 4.58 -12.94 6.66
C GLN A 60 4.48 -12.86 5.14
N ALA A 61 4.36 -11.65 4.60
CA ALA A 61 4.36 -11.43 3.16
C ALA A 61 5.77 -11.42 2.55
N GLY A 62 6.81 -11.56 3.37
CA GLY A 62 8.20 -11.59 2.90
C GLY A 62 8.75 -10.22 2.53
N LEU A 63 8.15 -9.14 3.04
CA LEU A 63 8.55 -7.78 2.69
C LEU A 63 9.54 -7.19 3.67
N VAL A 64 9.51 -7.65 4.92
CA VAL A 64 10.44 -7.22 5.96
C VAL A 64 10.94 -8.42 6.74
N GLU A 65 12.08 -8.26 7.39
CA GLU A 65 12.71 -9.32 8.16
C GLU A 65 13.21 -8.76 9.49
N SER A 66 12.94 -9.50 10.57
CA SER A 66 13.43 -9.16 11.88
C SER A 66 14.92 -9.53 11.98
N GLN A 67 15.74 -8.58 12.42
CA GLN A 67 17.14 -8.83 12.73
C GLN A 67 17.31 -8.67 14.22
N ARG A 68 17.69 -9.76 14.87
CA ARG A 68 17.76 -9.85 16.31
C ARG A 68 18.62 -8.71 16.91
N GLY A 69 18.02 -7.96 17.85
CA GLY A 69 18.70 -6.85 18.53
C GLY A 69 18.83 -5.59 17.68
N ARG A 70 18.35 -5.59 16.43
CA ARG A 70 18.53 -4.45 15.54
C ARG A 70 17.19 -3.88 15.01
N GLY A 71 16.13 -4.67 15.00
CA GLY A 71 14.82 -4.25 14.53
C GLY A 71 14.39 -4.98 13.26
N MET A 72 13.40 -4.42 12.56
CA MET A 72 12.93 -4.96 11.29
C MET A 72 13.47 -4.15 10.12
N PHE A 73 13.82 -4.83 9.05
CA PHE A 73 14.43 -4.23 7.87
C PHE A 73 13.70 -4.66 6.61
N VAL A 74 13.59 -3.75 5.65
CA VAL A 74 12.97 -4.03 4.35
C VAL A 74 13.85 -4.99 3.57
N MET A 75 13.25 -6.08 3.10
CA MET A 75 13.98 -7.13 2.38
C MET A 75 14.31 -6.73 0.95
N PRO A 76 15.45 -7.25 0.41
CA PRO A 76 15.71 -7.10 -1.02
C PRO A 76 14.56 -7.67 -1.84
N GLY A 77 14.15 -6.96 -2.89
CA GLY A 77 13.05 -7.38 -3.76
C GLY A 77 11.67 -7.01 -3.26
N ALA A 78 11.54 -6.39 -2.08
CA ALA A 78 10.25 -6.03 -1.51
C ALA A 78 9.46 -5.07 -2.42
N ARG A 79 10.13 -4.06 -2.96
CA ARG A 79 9.50 -3.06 -3.82
C ARG A 79 8.91 -3.71 -5.07
N GLU A 80 9.67 -4.56 -5.72
CA GLU A 80 9.23 -5.24 -6.94
C GLU A 80 8.08 -6.20 -6.66
N ARG A 81 8.16 -6.92 -5.54
CA ARG A 81 7.08 -7.82 -5.13
C ARG A 81 5.76 -7.08 -4.93
N ILE A 82 5.81 -5.93 -4.28
CA ILE A 82 4.62 -5.09 -4.08
C ILE A 82 4.10 -4.59 -5.42
N ARG A 83 5.01 -4.12 -6.29
CA ARG A 83 4.65 -3.66 -7.63
C ARG A 83 3.94 -4.73 -8.42
N ASP A 84 4.47 -5.95 -8.43
CA ASP A 84 3.88 -7.07 -9.17
C ASP A 84 2.48 -7.42 -8.64
N GLN A 85 2.32 -7.43 -7.33
CA GLN A 85 1.02 -7.70 -6.73
C GLN A 85 0.00 -6.63 -7.11
N ARG A 86 0.37 -5.36 -7.07
CA ARG A 86 -0.52 -4.25 -7.44
C ARG A 86 -0.84 -4.27 -8.93
N LYS A 87 0.11 -4.64 -9.78
CA LYS A 87 -0.14 -4.79 -11.21
C LYS A 87 -1.19 -5.86 -11.49
N LYS A 88 -1.09 -7.01 -10.81
CA LYS A 88 -2.05 -8.09 -10.98
C LYS A 88 -3.45 -7.67 -10.55
N ALA A 89 -3.56 -6.88 -9.51
CA ALA A 89 -4.83 -6.41 -8.99
C ALA A 89 -5.36 -5.17 -9.72
N PHE A 90 -4.54 -4.52 -10.52
CA PHE A 90 -4.84 -3.22 -11.12
C PHE A 90 -6.12 -3.24 -11.95
N ALA A 91 -6.26 -4.23 -12.81
CA ALA A 91 -7.43 -4.34 -13.68
C ALA A 91 -8.71 -4.47 -12.86
N GLN A 92 -8.69 -5.31 -11.84
CA GLN A 92 -9.86 -5.54 -11.00
C GLN A 92 -10.18 -4.36 -10.10
N ASP A 93 -9.15 -3.75 -9.49
CA ASP A 93 -9.34 -2.73 -8.47
C ASP A 93 -9.61 -1.34 -9.05
N PHE A 94 -9.12 -1.06 -10.27
CA PHE A 94 -9.24 0.28 -10.86
C PHE A 94 -9.88 0.29 -12.23
N VAL A 95 -9.50 -0.63 -13.12
CA VAL A 95 -10.01 -0.60 -14.50
C VAL A 95 -11.47 -1.02 -14.57
N ARG A 96 -11.85 -2.10 -13.92
CA ARG A 96 -13.25 -2.54 -13.91
C ARG A 96 -14.20 -1.49 -13.33
N PRO A 97 -13.92 -0.91 -12.15
CA PRO A 97 -14.77 0.17 -11.62
C PRO A 97 -14.84 1.37 -12.55
N LEU A 98 -13.72 1.73 -13.18
CA LEU A 98 -13.68 2.83 -14.14
C LEU A 98 -14.63 2.56 -15.31
N VAL A 99 -14.55 1.37 -15.89
CA VAL A 99 -15.38 0.99 -17.03
C VAL A 99 -16.85 0.94 -16.65
N ALA A 100 -17.16 0.41 -15.46
CA ALA A 100 -18.55 0.34 -14.98
C ALA A 100 -19.14 1.75 -14.81
N GLU A 101 -18.40 2.66 -14.22
CA GLU A 101 -18.84 4.04 -14.05
C GLU A 101 -19.00 4.75 -15.39
N ALA A 102 -18.03 4.59 -16.29
CA ALA A 102 -18.09 5.17 -17.62
C ALA A 102 -19.31 4.69 -18.40
N SER A 103 -19.61 3.40 -18.29
CA SER A 103 -20.79 2.80 -18.94
C SER A 103 -22.08 3.43 -18.39
N ALA A 104 -22.17 3.61 -17.09
CA ALA A 104 -23.33 4.24 -16.47
C ALA A 104 -23.50 5.70 -16.91
N LEU A 105 -22.41 6.39 -17.24
CA LEU A 105 -22.43 7.77 -17.69
C LEU A 105 -22.55 7.90 -19.22
N GLY A 106 -22.61 6.80 -19.94
CA GLY A 106 -22.70 6.82 -21.40
C GLY A 106 -21.39 7.18 -22.09
N LEU A 107 -20.28 7.05 -21.39
CA LEU A 107 -18.95 7.34 -21.97
C LEU A 107 -18.44 6.12 -22.74
N GLY A 108 -17.99 6.35 -23.98
CA GLY A 108 -17.43 5.31 -24.82
C GLY A 108 -15.91 5.20 -24.67
N GLU A 109 -15.34 4.28 -25.44
CA GLU A 109 -13.90 4.02 -25.41
C GLU A 109 -13.08 5.28 -25.71
N ASP A 110 -13.49 6.05 -26.74
CA ASP A 110 -12.77 7.27 -27.11
C ASP A 110 -12.82 8.33 -26.02
N ASP A 111 -13.96 8.46 -25.35
CA ASP A 111 -14.12 9.42 -24.25
C ASP A 111 -13.18 9.06 -23.11
N ILE A 112 -13.14 7.78 -22.75
CA ILE A 112 -12.26 7.29 -21.68
C ILE A 112 -10.80 7.53 -22.05
N ALA A 113 -10.42 7.20 -23.29
CA ALA A 113 -9.04 7.37 -23.75
C ALA A 113 -8.60 8.85 -23.68
N GLN A 114 -9.47 9.76 -24.06
CA GLN A 114 -9.17 11.19 -24.02
C GLN A 114 -9.01 11.69 -22.57
N MET A 115 -9.87 11.23 -21.68
CA MET A 115 -9.79 11.60 -20.26
C MET A 115 -8.50 11.10 -19.63
N ILE A 116 -8.11 9.86 -19.94
CA ILE A 116 -6.85 9.29 -19.43
C ILE A 116 -5.66 10.07 -20.01
N ALA A 117 -5.66 10.36 -21.30
CA ALA A 117 -4.58 11.10 -21.95
C ALA A 117 -4.39 12.46 -21.32
N LYS A 118 -5.49 13.13 -20.94
CA LYS A 118 -5.45 14.44 -20.27
C LYS A 118 -4.80 14.36 -18.91
N GLU A 119 -5.08 13.29 -18.14
CA GLU A 119 -4.45 13.08 -16.83
C GLU A 119 -2.96 12.76 -16.95
N LEU A 120 -2.57 12.05 -18.01
CA LEU A 120 -1.16 11.71 -18.24
C LEU A 120 -0.33 12.93 -18.69
N ARG A 121 -0.97 13.98 -19.19
CA ARG A 121 -0.31 15.18 -19.71
C ARG A 121 -0.94 16.43 -19.11
N PRO A 122 -0.79 16.63 -17.79
CA PRO A 122 -1.40 17.78 -17.12
C PRO A 122 -0.77 19.11 -17.54
#